data_ae1c6c1445f3f62071eb9f06ae2203f4
#
_entry.id   ae1c6c1445f3f62071eb9f06ae2203f4
#
_cell.length_a   1.000
_cell.length_b   1.000
_cell.length_c   1.000
_cell.angle_alpha   90.00
_cell.angle_beta   90.00
_cell.angle_gamma   90.00
#
_symmetry.space_group_name_H-M   'P 1'
#
loop_
_entity.id
_entity.type
_entity.pdbx_description
1 polymer ?
#
loop_
_entity_poly.entity_id
_entity_poly.type
_entity_poly.pdbx_seq_one_letter_code
_entity_poly.pdbx_strand_id
1 'polypeptide(L)'
;MMAETSAQFADLTILTAEDPRTESLDGILAEMAAGAVSRGGVEGETFWRVPDRREAIRFALSLARPGDLVMACGKGHEQSMCFGEIEYPWDDRTAVRAALAEMLGIDGPEMPYLPAP
;
A
#
# COMPACT_ATOMS: atom_id res chain seq x y z
N MET A 1 -11.96 10.84 -2.51
CA MET A 1 -12.10 9.58 -3.28
C MET A 1 -11.73 8.39 -2.41
N MET A 2 -10.84 7.49 -2.86
CA MET A 2 -10.54 6.28 -2.08
C MET A 2 -9.91 6.58 -0.72
N ALA A 3 -8.95 7.53 -0.66
CA ALA A 3 -8.31 7.89 0.60
C ALA A 3 -9.28 8.52 1.59
N GLU A 4 -10.21 9.34 1.11
CA GLU A 4 -11.25 9.95 1.94
C GLU A 4 -12.20 8.90 2.50
N THR A 5 -12.63 7.95 1.66
CA THR A 5 -13.48 6.85 2.08
C THR A 5 -12.78 5.96 3.10
N SER A 6 -11.51 5.64 2.86
CA SER A 6 -10.73 4.83 3.78
C SER A 6 -10.56 5.52 5.13
N ALA A 7 -10.24 6.82 5.15
CA ALA A 7 -10.12 7.57 6.39
C ALA A 7 -11.44 7.63 7.18
N GLN A 8 -12.57 7.55 6.49
CA GLN A 8 -13.89 7.58 7.12
C GLN A 8 -14.28 6.23 7.74
N PHE A 9 -13.91 5.11 7.11
CA PHE A 9 -14.39 3.78 7.51
C PHE A 9 -13.31 2.84 8.04
N ALA A 10 -12.04 3.03 7.68
CA ALA A 10 -10.96 2.21 8.20
C ALA A 10 -10.38 2.82 9.47
N ASP A 11 -9.90 1.98 10.38
CA ASP A 11 -9.22 2.44 11.60
C ASP A 11 -7.85 3.02 11.25
N LEU A 12 -7.08 2.31 10.43
CA LEU A 12 -5.76 2.74 9.98
C LEU A 12 -5.66 2.60 8.46
N THR A 13 -4.98 3.53 7.81
CA THR A 13 -4.82 3.54 6.36
C THR A 13 -3.37 3.78 5.98
N ILE A 14 -2.86 3.02 5.02
CA ILE A 14 -1.52 3.23 4.48
C ILE A 14 -1.66 3.59 2.99
N LEU A 15 -1.23 4.81 2.66
CA LEU A 15 -1.28 5.32 1.30
C LEU A 15 -0.01 4.95 0.57
N THR A 16 -0.12 4.31 -0.59
CA THR A 16 1.02 3.81 -1.33
C THR A 16 0.77 3.84 -2.84
N ALA A 17 1.77 3.42 -3.61
CA ALA A 17 1.67 3.40 -5.06
C ALA A 17 0.67 2.37 -5.55
N GLU A 18 -0.14 2.76 -6.52
CA GLU A 18 -0.94 1.85 -7.35
C GLU A 18 -0.29 1.69 -8.72
N ASP A 19 -0.39 2.72 -9.55
CA ASP A 19 0.15 2.78 -10.89
C ASP A 19 0.57 4.22 -11.18
N PRO A 20 1.72 4.68 -10.67
CA PRO A 20 2.09 6.10 -10.81
C PRO A 20 2.33 6.51 -12.26
N ARG A 21 2.71 5.57 -13.14
CA ARG A 21 2.99 5.82 -14.55
C ARG A 21 4.02 6.95 -14.69
N THR A 22 3.68 8.03 -15.39
CA THR A 22 4.56 9.18 -15.57
C THR A 22 4.30 10.32 -14.58
N GLU A 23 3.34 10.16 -13.69
CA GLU A 23 3.03 11.16 -12.68
C GLU A 23 3.99 11.06 -11.50
N SER A 24 4.16 12.17 -10.78
CA SER A 24 4.97 12.19 -9.58
C SER A 24 4.26 11.39 -8.48
N LEU A 25 4.92 10.34 -7.98
CA LEU A 25 4.39 9.54 -6.89
C LEU A 25 4.19 10.38 -5.63
N ASP A 26 5.13 11.25 -5.31
CA ASP A 26 5.01 12.15 -4.15
C ASP A 26 3.79 13.07 -4.28
N GLY A 27 3.54 13.59 -5.49
CA GLY A 27 2.37 14.43 -5.75
C GLY A 27 1.07 13.68 -5.58
N ILE A 28 1.00 12.44 -6.08
CA ILE A 28 -0.19 11.59 -5.94
C ILE A 28 -0.44 11.31 -4.45
N LEU A 29 0.59 10.93 -3.71
CA LEU A 29 0.45 10.62 -2.28
C LEU A 29 0.09 11.88 -1.48
N ALA A 30 0.58 13.05 -1.86
CA ALA A 30 0.20 14.31 -1.21
C ALA A 30 -1.28 14.62 -1.37
N GLU A 31 -1.84 14.39 -2.56
CA GLU A 31 -3.28 14.56 -2.80
C GLU A 31 -4.11 13.57 -1.99
N MET A 32 -3.68 12.31 -1.93
CA MET A 32 -4.36 11.29 -1.14
C MET A 32 -4.31 11.64 0.36
N ALA A 33 -3.16 12.13 0.85
CA ALA A 33 -3.02 12.56 2.24
C ALA A 33 -3.95 13.74 2.56
N ALA A 34 -4.06 14.71 1.66
CA ALA A 34 -4.99 15.83 1.83
C ALA A 34 -6.44 15.34 1.93
N GLY A 35 -6.81 14.35 1.12
CA GLY A 35 -8.13 13.72 1.18
C GLY A 35 -8.37 13.04 2.53
N ALA A 36 -7.39 12.32 3.04
CA ALA A 36 -7.50 11.65 4.34
C ALA A 36 -7.65 12.68 5.48
N VAL A 37 -6.87 13.75 5.46
CA VAL A 37 -6.95 14.81 6.47
C VAL A 37 -8.31 15.50 6.43
N SER A 38 -8.88 15.72 5.24
CA SER A 38 -10.19 16.34 5.10
C SER A 38 -11.32 15.55 5.78
N ARG A 39 -11.09 14.26 6.06
CA ARG A 39 -12.05 13.39 6.76
C ARG A 39 -11.64 13.08 8.20
N GLY A 40 -10.75 13.88 8.78
CA GLY A 40 -10.32 13.75 10.17
C GLY A 40 -9.12 12.84 10.40
N GLY A 41 -8.46 12.37 9.32
CA GLY A 41 -7.24 11.57 9.46
C GLY A 41 -6.08 12.40 9.99
N VAL A 42 -5.20 11.75 10.75
CA VAL A 42 -3.99 12.37 11.31
C VAL A 42 -2.79 11.54 10.86
N GLU A 43 -1.92 12.17 10.06
CA GLU A 43 -0.74 11.49 9.53
C GLU A 43 0.19 11.06 10.68
N GLY A 44 0.63 9.81 10.63
CA GLY A 44 1.45 9.22 11.69
C GLY A 44 0.63 8.59 12.83
N GLU A 45 -0.69 8.76 12.83
CA GLU A 45 -1.58 8.17 13.84
C GLU A 45 -2.67 7.31 13.22
N THR A 46 -3.39 7.83 12.23
CA THR A 46 -4.48 7.10 11.58
C THR A 46 -4.17 6.77 10.12
N PHE A 47 -3.22 7.46 9.52
CA PHE A 47 -2.73 7.08 8.19
C PHE A 47 -1.26 7.41 8.04
N TRP A 48 -0.63 6.76 7.07
CA TRP A 48 0.79 6.94 6.72
C TRP A 48 0.94 6.95 5.20
N ARG A 49 1.97 7.66 4.72
CA ARG A 49 2.40 7.63 3.33
C ARG A 49 3.63 6.75 3.21
N VAL A 50 3.53 5.63 2.51
CA VAL A 50 4.64 4.72 2.27
C VAL A 50 4.74 4.47 0.76
N PRO A 51 5.62 5.20 0.05
CA PRO A 51 5.66 5.16 -1.41
C PRO A 51 5.91 3.78 -2.01
N ASP A 52 6.76 2.98 -1.42
CA ASP A 52 7.03 1.63 -1.88
C ASP A 52 5.92 0.69 -1.42
N ARG A 53 5.16 0.13 -2.38
CA ARG A 53 4.04 -0.74 -2.05
C ARG A 53 4.45 -1.99 -1.28
N ARG A 54 5.67 -2.51 -1.51
CA ARG A 54 6.19 -3.65 -0.75
C ARG A 54 6.35 -3.30 0.72
N GLU A 55 6.96 -2.16 1.00
CA GLU A 55 7.15 -1.67 2.37
C GLU A 55 5.82 -1.29 3.02
N ALA A 56 4.88 -0.74 2.24
CA ALA A 56 3.55 -0.43 2.73
C ALA A 56 2.83 -1.69 3.23
N ILE A 57 2.92 -2.78 2.48
CA ILE A 57 2.32 -4.06 2.87
C ILE A 57 3.00 -4.61 4.13
N ARG A 58 4.33 -4.58 4.19
CA ARG A 58 5.09 -5.00 5.37
C ARG A 58 4.70 -4.19 6.60
N PHE A 59 4.57 -2.88 6.44
CA PHE A 59 4.19 -1.98 7.53
C PHE A 59 2.78 -2.26 8.03
N ALA A 60 1.83 -2.43 7.11
CA ALA A 60 0.45 -2.74 7.47
C ALA A 60 0.36 -4.03 8.30
N LEU A 61 1.07 -5.07 7.88
CA LEU A 61 1.08 -6.33 8.61
C LEU A 61 1.74 -6.18 9.97
N SER A 62 2.74 -5.33 10.10
CA SER A 62 3.42 -5.09 11.38
C SER A 62 2.51 -4.39 12.40
N LEU A 63 1.53 -3.61 11.94
CA LEU A 63 0.56 -2.93 12.79
C LEU A 63 -0.61 -3.82 13.18
N ALA A 64 -0.87 -4.88 12.43
CA ALA A 64 -2.02 -5.75 12.67
C ALA A 64 -1.85 -6.57 13.94
N ARG A 65 -2.96 -6.75 14.67
CA ARG A 65 -3.06 -7.58 15.88
C ARG A 65 -4.01 -8.74 15.60
N PRO A 66 -3.97 -9.80 16.42
CA PRO A 66 -4.93 -10.90 16.28
C PRO A 66 -6.38 -10.38 16.23
N GLY A 67 -7.11 -10.80 15.22
CA GLY A 67 -8.49 -10.35 14.98
C GLY A 67 -8.61 -9.17 14.02
N ASP A 68 -7.52 -8.52 13.66
CA ASP A 68 -7.55 -7.41 12.70
C ASP A 68 -7.67 -7.92 11.27
N LEU A 69 -8.25 -7.08 10.41
CA LEU A 69 -8.34 -7.32 8.98
C LEU A 69 -7.41 -6.35 8.25
N VAL A 70 -6.53 -6.87 7.42
CA VAL A 70 -5.67 -6.07 6.55
C VAL A 70 -6.15 -6.24 5.11
N MET A 71 -6.43 -5.12 4.45
CA MET A 71 -6.98 -5.12 3.09
C MET A 71 -6.08 -4.33 2.16
N ALA A 72 -5.64 -4.95 1.07
CA ALA A 72 -4.90 -4.27 0.00
C ALA A 72 -5.87 -3.92 -1.11
N CYS A 73 -5.91 -2.64 -1.46
CA CYS A 73 -6.88 -2.10 -2.40
C CYS A 73 -6.21 -1.37 -3.55
N GLY A 74 -6.97 -1.17 -4.62
CA GLY A 74 -6.54 -0.38 -5.77
C GLY A 74 -6.00 -1.20 -6.92
N LYS A 75 -5.21 -2.23 -6.67
CA LYS A 75 -4.70 -3.12 -7.73
C LYS A 75 -5.67 -4.27 -8.05
N GLY A 76 -6.37 -4.76 -7.04
CA GLY A 76 -7.27 -5.89 -7.23
C GLY A 76 -6.57 -7.09 -7.84
N HIS A 77 -7.10 -7.59 -8.96
CA HIS A 77 -6.53 -8.73 -9.69
C HIS A 77 -5.49 -8.34 -10.76
N GLU A 78 -5.14 -7.08 -10.86
CA GLU A 78 -4.11 -6.63 -11.79
C GLU A 78 -2.76 -7.24 -11.41
N GLN A 79 -2.00 -7.68 -12.42
CA GLN A 79 -0.74 -8.38 -12.21
C GLN A 79 0.46 -7.61 -12.72
N SER A 80 0.36 -6.28 -12.72
CA SER A 80 1.47 -5.40 -13.08
C SER A 80 1.38 -4.07 -12.38
N MET A 81 2.52 -3.39 -12.27
CA MET A 81 2.60 -2.00 -11.83
C MET A 81 3.43 -1.22 -12.84
N CYS A 82 2.92 -0.08 -13.28
CA CYS A 82 3.57 0.80 -14.24
C CYS A 82 4.30 1.94 -13.54
N PHE A 83 5.62 1.99 -13.73
CA PHE A 83 6.46 3.11 -13.28
C PHE A 83 7.06 3.76 -14.52
N GLY A 84 6.72 5.03 -14.78
CA GLY A 84 7.05 5.69 -16.02
C GLY A 84 6.32 5.02 -17.17
N GLU A 85 7.07 4.48 -18.14
CA GLU A 85 6.53 3.76 -19.29
C GLU A 85 6.78 2.25 -19.22
N ILE A 86 7.32 1.75 -18.10
CA ILE A 86 7.67 0.34 -17.92
C ILE A 86 6.70 -0.31 -16.96
N GLU A 87 6.15 -1.44 -17.37
CA GLU A 87 5.33 -2.25 -16.49
C GLU A 87 6.18 -3.35 -15.84
N TYR A 88 6.05 -3.48 -14.53
CA TYR A 88 6.75 -4.50 -13.75
C TYR A 88 5.75 -5.56 -13.30
N PRO A 89 6.11 -6.86 -13.33
CA PRO A 89 5.24 -7.91 -12.79
C PRO A 89 4.91 -7.62 -11.33
N TRP A 90 3.62 -7.69 -11.02
CA TRP A 90 3.16 -7.44 -9.66
C TRP A 90 1.86 -8.21 -9.39
N ASP A 91 1.73 -8.73 -8.20
CA ASP A 91 0.49 -9.34 -7.73
C ASP A 91 0.40 -9.08 -6.23
N ASP A 92 -0.62 -8.33 -5.80
CA ASP A 92 -0.84 -8.02 -4.39
C ASP A 92 -0.92 -9.28 -3.53
N ARG A 93 -1.53 -10.34 -4.05
CA ARG A 93 -1.67 -11.61 -3.31
C ARG A 93 -0.29 -12.22 -3.03
N THR A 94 0.59 -12.23 -4.02
CA THR A 94 1.94 -12.73 -3.85
C THR A 94 2.74 -11.86 -2.89
N ALA A 95 2.60 -10.54 -3.00
CA ALA A 95 3.30 -9.59 -2.13
C ALA A 95 2.86 -9.74 -0.67
N VAL A 96 1.56 -9.89 -0.43
CA VAL A 96 1.04 -10.08 0.93
C VAL A 96 1.51 -11.41 1.51
N ARG A 97 1.48 -12.48 0.71
CA ARG A 97 1.99 -13.79 1.15
C ARG A 97 3.48 -13.75 1.47
N ALA A 98 4.27 -13.05 0.64
CA ALA A 98 5.71 -12.89 0.89
C ALA A 98 5.98 -12.13 2.18
N ALA A 99 5.30 -11.01 2.39
CA ALA A 99 5.44 -10.20 3.60
C ALA A 99 5.01 -10.98 4.85
N LEU A 100 3.91 -11.72 4.75
CA LEU A 100 3.41 -12.52 5.88
C LEU A 100 4.38 -13.66 6.22
N ALA A 101 4.94 -14.34 5.21
CA ALA A 101 5.93 -15.38 5.42
C ALA A 101 7.20 -14.83 6.09
N GLU A 102 7.67 -13.66 5.66
CA GLU A 102 8.81 -12.98 6.30
C GLU A 102 8.52 -12.70 7.78
N MET A 103 7.34 -12.16 8.07
CA MET A 103 6.95 -11.80 9.44
C MET A 103 6.84 -13.04 10.35
N LEU A 104 6.37 -14.16 9.81
CA LEU A 104 6.19 -15.40 10.56
C LEU A 104 7.43 -16.29 10.57
N GLY A 105 8.46 -15.95 9.78
CA GLY A 105 9.68 -16.75 9.69
C GLY A 105 9.47 -18.11 9.04
N ILE A 106 8.57 -18.20 8.05
CA ILE A 106 8.28 -19.44 7.34
C ILE A 106 8.58 -19.29 5.85
N ASP A 107 8.62 -20.42 5.14
CA ASP A 107 8.81 -20.40 3.70
C ASP A 107 7.60 -19.79 3.00
N GLY A 108 7.86 -19.05 1.93
CA GLY A 108 6.83 -18.41 1.13
C GLY A 108 7.39 -17.89 -0.18
N PRO A 109 6.57 -17.25 -1.01
CA PRO A 109 7.05 -16.68 -2.27
C PRO A 109 8.02 -15.52 -2.02
N GLU A 110 8.83 -15.22 -3.01
CA GLU A 110 9.67 -14.03 -2.96
C GLU A 110 8.83 -12.77 -3.16
N MET A 111 9.22 -11.69 -2.48
CA MET A 111 8.58 -10.40 -2.69
C MET A 111 8.83 -9.91 -4.11
N PRO A 112 7.78 -9.55 -4.87
CA PRO A 112 7.96 -9.05 -6.22
C PRO A 112 8.85 -7.82 -6.27
N TYR A 113 9.67 -7.71 -7.32
CA TYR A 113 10.54 -6.57 -7.51
C TYR A 113 9.76 -5.34 -7.94
N LEU A 114 10.07 -4.20 -7.37
CA LEU A 114 9.66 -2.89 -7.86
C LEU A 114 10.87 -1.96 -7.82
N PRO A 115 10.94 -0.96 -8.74
CA PRO A 115 12.00 0.03 -8.66
C PRO A 115 11.82 0.90 -7.41
N ALA A 116 12.92 1.43 -6.90
CA ALA A 116 12.86 2.36 -5.77
C ALA A 116 12.06 3.62 -6.18
N PRO A 117 11.15 4.10 -5.32
CA PRO A 117 10.41 5.32 -5.61
C PRO A 117 11.27 6.56 -5.59
#